data_8e7b15484852c6e37c2e3b1f8114399c
#
_entry.id   8e7b15484852c6e37c2e3b1f8114399c
#
_cell.length_a   1.000
_cell.length_b   1.000
_cell.length_c   1.000
_cell.angle_alpha   90.00
_cell.angle_beta   90.00
_cell.angle_gamma   90.00
#
_symmetry.space_group_name_H-M   'P 1'
#
loop_
_entity.id
_entity.type
_entity.pdbx_description
1 polymer ?
#
loop_
_entity_poly.entity_id
_entity_poly.type
_entity_poly.pdbx_seq_one_letter_code
_entity_poly.pdbx_strand_id
1 'polypeptide(L)'
;PRTYIDMDAVSQKIFGTRLNEDEIGVVRDVFLARSADPEIRGKGQDGGTVTTLLSVALAEGLIDGAVVSKMSEDKTPSGFIARNKEELLQSSGNSYEPSPVLEALNRLPKDSDEKLGIVGVPCQVMAVAKMKTYPPRNRVNIDNVKLVIGLFCGWSLADGFHRFLQENLDLSQVVKFDIPHHPGHTFDVYTKSGVKSFELDDIRKFINPACSYCWDMTSEFADISVGSGRTAFRGWNTVIVRTEAGAELLDIAKRKGALETQPIPEESITNLKRASLNKKRRALDSIIEKTGDRNDLLYLGISRSFADKLLG
;
A
#
# COMPACT_ATOMS: atom_id res chain seq x y z
N PRO A 1 29.16 -3.59 11.36
CA PRO A 1 29.02 -3.59 9.90
C PRO A 1 27.54 -3.52 9.55
N ARG A 2 27.11 -2.50 8.79
CA ARG A 2 25.76 -2.44 8.25
C ARG A 2 25.70 -3.43 7.09
N THR A 3 24.92 -4.50 7.23
CA THR A 3 24.66 -5.43 6.11
C THR A 3 23.54 -4.82 5.29
N TYR A 4 23.88 -4.19 4.19
CA TYR A 4 22.87 -3.70 3.24
C TYR A 4 22.30 -4.89 2.48
N ILE A 5 20.98 -4.88 2.30
CA ILE A 5 20.30 -5.82 1.42
C ILE A 5 20.56 -5.38 -0.02
N ASP A 6 21.02 -6.30 -0.84
CA ASP A 6 21.18 -6.08 -2.28
C ASP A 6 19.82 -5.93 -2.93
N MET A 7 19.47 -4.71 -3.33
CA MET A 7 18.18 -4.39 -3.95
C MET A 7 18.11 -4.87 -5.40
N ASP A 8 19.22 -5.02 -6.10
CA ASP A 8 19.26 -5.69 -7.40
C ASP A 8 18.84 -7.15 -7.27
N ALA A 9 19.35 -7.87 -6.25
CA ALA A 9 18.93 -9.24 -5.98
C ALA A 9 17.45 -9.34 -5.61
N VAL A 10 16.91 -8.37 -4.87
CA VAL A 10 15.46 -8.31 -4.58
C VAL A 10 14.66 -8.11 -5.86
N SER A 11 15.06 -7.17 -6.71
CA SER A 11 14.40 -6.91 -7.99
C SER A 11 14.48 -8.13 -8.93
N GLN A 12 15.66 -8.75 -9.04
CA GLN A 12 15.85 -9.96 -9.83
C GLN A 12 14.95 -11.11 -9.36
N LYS A 13 14.77 -11.26 -8.04
CA LYS A 13 13.89 -12.29 -7.46
C LYS A 13 12.42 -12.05 -7.78
N ILE A 14 11.96 -10.80 -7.75
CA ILE A 14 10.53 -10.46 -7.91
C ILE A 14 10.16 -10.26 -9.39
N PHE A 15 11.02 -9.61 -10.18
CA PHE A 15 10.71 -9.18 -11.54
C PHE A 15 11.56 -9.85 -12.62
N GLY A 16 12.61 -10.61 -12.26
CA GLY A 16 13.55 -11.17 -13.21
C GLY A 16 14.48 -10.13 -13.86
N THR A 17 14.52 -8.90 -13.35
CA THR A 17 15.34 -7.80 -13.87
C THR A 17 16.10 -7.10 -12.74
N ARG A 18 17.13 -6.32 -13.09
CA ARG A 18 17.79 -5.43 -12.13
C ARG A 18 16.83 -4.37 -11.61
N LEU A 19 17.22 -3.71 -10.52
CA LEU A 19 16.42 -2.63 -9.92
C LEU A 19 16.11 -1.57 -11.00
N ASN A 20 14.84 -1.30 -11.17
CA ASN A 20 14.39 -0.23 -12.06
C ASN A 20 14.45 1.10 -11.32
N GLU A 21 15.28 2.01 -11.79
CA GLU A 21 15.49 3.35 -11.22
C GLU A 21 14.55 4.41 -11.87
N ASP A 22 13.32 4.02 -12.19
CA ASP A 22 12.27 4.92 -12.67
C ASP A 22 11.44 5.54 -11.53
N GLU A 23 10.55 6.43 -11.90
CA GLU A 23 9.75 7.20 -10.96
C GLU A 23 8.81 6.33 -10.14
N ILE A 24 8.23 5.29 -10.76
CA ILE A 24 7.19 4.41 -10.17
C ILE A 24 7.56 2.92 -10.21
N GLY A 25 8.83 2.61 -10.48
CA GLY A 25 9.35 1.24 -10.54
C GLY A 25 8.93 0.47 -11.79
N VAL A 26 8.95 -0.88 -11.72
CA VAL A 26 8.56 -1.75 -12.83
C VAL A 26 7.07 -1.60 -13.14
N VAL A 27 6.74 -1.40 -14.42
CA VAL A 27 5.38 -1.22 -14.92
C VAL A 27 5.16 -2.09 -16.14
N ARG A 28 4.14 -2.95 -16.11
CA ARG A 28 3.64 -3.71 -17.27
C ARG A 28 2.44 -3.02 -17.90
N ASP A 29 1.52 -2.51 -17.04
CA ASP A 29 0.31 -1.79 -17.48
C ASP A 29 -0.14 -0.81 -16.41
N VAL A 30 -0.81 0.28 -16.83
CA VAL A 30 -1.43 1.29 -15.93
C VAL A 30 -2.79 1.68 -16.46
N PHE A 31 -3.82 1.58 -15.62
CA PHE A 31 -5.19 1.95 -15.97
C PHE A 31 -5.99 2.32 -14.74
N LEU A 32 -7.23 2.77 -14.96
CA LEU A 32 -8.22 2.99 -13.91
C LEU A 32 -9.12 1.78 -13.78
N ALA A 33 -9.40 1.37 -12.53
CA ALA A 33 -10.32 0.27 -12.24
C ALA A 33 -11.24 0.61 -11.08
N ARG A 34 -12.41 -0.02 -11.06
CA ARG A 34 -13.30 -0.06 -9.89
C ARG A 34 -14.06 -1.38 -9.85
N SER A 35 -14.54 -1.74 -8.69
CA SER A 35 -15.41 -2.90 -8.51
C SER A 35 -16.69 -2.76 -9.36
N ALA A 36 -17.14 -3.82 -10.01
CA ALA A 36 -18.48 -3.88 -10.59
C ALA A 36 -19.56 -4.04 -9.51
N ASP A 37 -19.18 -4.56 -8.33
CA ASP A 37 -20.08 -4.76 -7.20
C ASP A 37 -20.31 -3.45 -6.42
N PRO A 38 -21.56 -2.92 -6.39
CA PRO A 38 -21.85 -1.67 -5.68
C PRO A 38 -21.68 -1.77 -4.15
N GLU A 39 -21.82 -2.95 -3.54
CA GLU A 39 -21.57 -3.13 -2.11
C GLU A 39 -20.10 -2.92 -1.79
N ILE A 40 -19.20 -3.53 -2.58
CA ILE A 40 -17.76 -3.34 -2.43
C ILE A 40 -17.37 -1.89 -2.65
N ARG A 41 -17.94 -1.22 -3.67
CA ARG A 41 -17.70 0.21 -3.90
C ARG A 41 -18.14 1.08 -2.72
N GLY A 42 -19.30 0.78 -2.16
CA GLY A 42 -19.86 1.57 -1.04
C GLY A 42 -19.05 1.48 0.24
N LYS A 43 -18.38 0.36 0.48
CA LYS A 43 -17.52 0.14 1.66
C LYS A 43 -16.06 0.56 1.41
N GLY A 44 -15.63 0.63 0.15
CA GLY A 44 -14.26 1.02 -0.21
C GLY A 44 -14.00 2.51 0.00
N GLN A 45 -12.71 2.88 0.06
CA GLN A 45 -12.31 4.29 0.11
C GLN A 45 -12.59 5.01 -1.21
N ASP A 46 -12.33 4.31 -2.33
CA ASP A 46 -12.54 4.77 -3.70
C ASP A 46 -13.29 3.68 -4.49
N GLY A 47 -12.62 3.07 -5.49
CA GLY A 47 -13.23 2.12 -6.42
C GLY A 47 -13.48 0.70 -5.88
N GLY A 48 -12.93 0.32 -4.71
CA GLY A 48 -13.08 -1.04 -4.17
C GLY A 48 -12.28 -2.13 -4.90
N THR A 49 -11.31 -1.74 -5.72
CA THR A 49 -10.52 -2.65 -6.58
C THR A 49 -9.78 -3.72 -5.79
N VAL A 50 -9.14 -3.37 -4.66
CA VAL A 50 -8.38 -4.33 -3.83
C VAL A 50 -9.26 -5.44 -3.31
N THR A 51 -10.39 -5.09 -2.70
CA THR A 51 -11.37 -6.06 -2.16
C THR A 51 -11.89 -6.97 -3.26
N THR A 52 -12.16 -6.42 -4.46
CA THR A 52 -12.61 -7.20 -5.62
C THR A 52 -11.54 -8.19 -6.08
N LEU A 53 -10.28 -7.74 -6.24
CA LEU A 53 -9.18 -8.62 -6.66
C LEU A 53 -8.96 -9.77 -5.68
N LEU A 54 -8.99 -9.48 -4.37
CA LEU A 54 -8.85 -10.52 -3.35
C LEU A 54 -10.05 -11.47 -3.34
N SER A 55 -11.27 -10.97 -3.50
CA SER A 55 -12.48 -11.82 -3.60
C SER A 55 -12.40 -12.76 -4.80
N VAL A 56 -11.92 -12.26 -5.95
CA VAL A 56 -11.69 -13.11 -7.13
C VAL A 56 -10.58 -14.13 -6.86
N ALA A 57 -9.47 -13.72 -6.27
CA ALA A 57 -8.35 -14.63 -5.98
C ALA A 57 -8.76 -15.76 -5.03
N LEU A 58 -9.58 -15.48 -4.01
CA LEU A 58 -10.17 -16.48 -3.11
C LEU A 58 -11.13 -17.42 -3.85
N ALA A 59 -12.06 -16.85 -4.64
CA ALA A 59 -13.05 -17.64 -5.36
C ALA A 59 -12.44 -18.58 -6.42
N GLU A 60 -11.31 -18.20 -7.00
CA GLU A 60 -10.57 -19.00 -8.00
C GLU A 60 -9.53 -19.96 -7.38
N GLY A 61 -9.38 -19.99 -6.05
CA GLY A 61 -8.39 -20.83 -5.36
C GLY A 61 -6.93 -20.42 -5.65
N LEU A 62 -6.70 -19.19 -6.10
CA LEU A 62 -5.37 -18.64 -6.27
C LEU A 62 -4.71 -18.37 -4.92
N ILE A 63 -5.52 -18.03 -3.93
CA ILE A 63 -5.17 -17.89 -2.52
C ILE A 63 -6.24 -18.56 -1.64
N ASP A 64 -5.85 -19.03 -0.46
CA ASP A 64 -6.73 -19.62 0.55
C ASP A 64 -7.09 -18.59 1.63
N GLY A 65 -6.33 -17.50 1.72
CA GLY A 65 -6.56 -16.39 2.63
C GLY A 65 -5.85 -15.11 2.19
N ALA A 66 -6.36 -13.98 2.64
CA ALA A 66 -5.77 -12.67 2.40
C ALA A 66 -5.37 -12.00 3.72
N VAL A 67 -4.09 -11.69 3.86
CA VAL A 67 -3.54 -10.94 5.00
C VAL A 67 -3.81 -9.47 4.77
N VAL A 68 -4.69 -8.90 5.59
CA VAL A 68 -5.22 -7.54 5.44
C VAL A 68 -5.23 -6.82 6.78
N SER A 69 -5.48 -5.52 6.77
CA SER A 69 -5.69 -4.71 7.97
C SER A 69 -7.17 -4.68 8.35
N LYS A 70 -7.47 -4.86 9.62
CA LYS A 70 -8.82 -4.68 10.18
C LYS A 70 -8.76 -3.66 11.32
N MET A 71 -9.74 -2.77 11.37
CA MET A 71 -9.91 -1.85 12.49
C MET A 71 -10.72 -2.53 13.59
N SER A 72 -10.25 -2.41 14.84
CA SER A 72 -11.03 -2.77 16.02
C SER A 72 -12.10 -1.72 16.33
N GLU A 73 -12.90 -1.95 17.37
CA GLU A 73 -13.93 -1.01 17.81
C GLU A 73 -13.34 0.34 18.26
N ASP A 74 -12.20 0.31 18.93
CA ASP A 74 -11.43 1.49 19.35
C ASP A 74 -10.60 2.12 18.22
N LYS A 75 -10.78 1.65 16.98
CA LYS A 75 -10.08 2.12 15.78
C LYS A 75 -8.57 1.85 15.76
N THR A 76 -8.09 0.92 16.55
CA THR A 76 -6.71 0.41 16.46
C THR A 76 -6.60 -0.57 15.30
N PRO A 77 -5.68 -0.38 14.34
CA PRO A 77 -5.52 -1.31 13.24
C PRO A 77 -4.77 -2.57 13.67
N SER A 78 -5.20 -3.73 13.17
CA SER A 78 -4.56 -5.02 13.43
C SER A 78 -4.46 -5.87 12.16
N GLY A 79 -3.47 -6.79 12.12
CA GLY A 79 -3.35 -7.78 11.06
C GLY A 79 -4.40 -8.88 11.20
N PHE A 80 -5.01 -9.26 10.08
CA PHE A 80 -6.08 -10.25 10.02
C PHE A 80 -5.94 -11.10 8.74
N ILE A 81 -6.37 -12.37 8.78
CA ILE A 81 -6.42 -13.24 7.60
C ILE A 81 -7.89 -13.46 7.23
N ALA A 82 -8.32 -12.83 6.16
CA ALA A 82 -9.65 -12.97 5.60
C ALA A 82 -9.70 -14.18 4.65
N ARG A 83 -10.73 -15.04 4.77
CA ARG A 83 -10.90 -16.25 3.96
C ARG A 83 -12.15 -16.27 3.09
N ASN A 84 -12.94 -15.21 3.15
CA ASN A 84 -14.16 -15.05 2.35
C ASN A 84 -14.45 -13.56 2.11
N LYS A 85 -15.43 -13.30 1.24
CA LYS A 85 -15.83 -11.92 0.87
C LYS A 85 -16.31 -11.11 2.06
N GLU A 86 -17.07 -11.70 2.96
CA GLU A 86 -17.63 -11.05 4.15
C GLU A 86 -16.53 -10.54 5.08
N GLU A 87 -15.50 -11.36 5.28
CA GLU A 87 -14.32 -11.01 6.06
C GLU A 87 -13.47 -9.93 5.38
N LEU A 88 -13.34 -9.98 4.05
CA LEU A 88 -12.67 -8.92 3.29
C LEU A 88 -13.41 -7.59 3.40
N LEU A 89 -14.74 -7.59 3.40
CA LEU A 89 -15.53 -6.38 3.57
C LEU A 89 -15.37 -5.74 4.95
N GLN A 90 -15.01 -6.51 5.98
CA GLN A 90 -14.68 -5.97 7.31
C GLN A 90 -13.32 -5.25 7.35
N SER A 91 -12.45 -5.50 6.37
CA SER A 91 -11.14 -4.85 6.22
C SER A 91 -11.16 -3.68 5.22
N SER A 92 -12.34 -3.33 4.70
CA SER A 92 -12.49 -2.21 3.77
C SER A 92 -12.39 -0.86 4.48
N GLY A 93 -11.83 0.12 3.79
CA GLY A 93 -11.63 1.48 4.31
C GLY A 93 -10.15 1.78 4.56
N ASN A 94 -9.87 3.00 5.03
CA ASN A 94 -8.51 3.45 5.31
C ASN A 94 -8.21 3.46 6.82
N SER A 95 -7.02 2.99 7.15
CA SER A 95 -6.32 3.35 8.38
C SER A 95 -5.13 4.24 8.02
N TYR A 96 -5.00 5.36 8.69
CA TYR A 96 -3.85 6.26 8.54
C TYR A 96 -2.74 5.95 9.55
N GLU A 97 -2.98 5.07 10.52
CA GLU A 97 -1.98 4.55 11.45
C GLU A 97 -1.36 3.26 10.91
N PRO A 98 -0.10 2.94 11.29
CA PRO A 98 0.55 1.71 10.89
C PRO A 98 -0.21 0.49 11.39
N SER A 99 -0.56 -0.42 10.50
CA SER A 99 -1.15 -1.70 10.86
C SER A 99 -0.08 -2.81 10.89
N PRO A 100 -0.02 -3.67 11.91
CA PRO A 100 0.92 -4.79 11.98
C PRO A 100 0.47 -5.97 11.09
N VAL A 101 0.17 -5.70 9.81
CA VAL A 101 -0.38 -6.70 8.86
C VAL A 101 0.49 -7.95 8.80
N LEU A 102 1.81 -7.80 8.73
CA LEU A 102 2.74 -8.93 8.59
C LEU A 102 2.80 -9.83 9.84
N GLU A 103 2.38 -9.33 11.01
CA GLU A 103 2.28 -10.16 12.23
C GLU A 103 1.30 -11.32 12.04
N ALA A 104 0.26 -11.14 11.22
CA ALA A 104 -0.72 -12.19 10.96
C ALA A 104 -0.10 -13.44 10.32
N LEU A 105 1.01 -13.32 9.58
CA LEU A 105 1.77 -14.46 9.06
C LEU A 105 2.31 -15.36 10.18
N ASN A 106 2.65 -14.80 11.34
CA ASN A 106 3.17 -15.56 12.47
C ASN A 106 2.09 -16.40 13.16
N ARG A 107 0.81 -16.15 12.87
CA ARG A 107 -0.33 -16.90 13.44
C ARG A 107 -0.62 -18.19 12.71
N LEU A 108 -0.05 -18.37 11.50
CA LEU A 108 -0.17 -19.63 10.78
C LEU A 108 0.70 -20.70 11.43
N PRO A 109 0.25 -21.97 11.44
CA PRO A 109 1.10 -23.09 11.75
C PRO A 109 2.36 -23.11 10.87
N LYS A 110 3.50 -23.56 11.41
CA LYS A 110 4.78 -23.58 10.68
C LYS A 110 4.79 -24.50 9.46
N ASP A 111 3.91 -25.49 9.46
CA ASP A 111 3.70 -26.51 8.43
C ASP A 111 2.47 -26.22 7.57
N SER A 112 1.90 -25.02 7.66
CA SER A 112 0.78 -24.61 6.83
C SER A 112 1.19 -24.58 5.35
N ASP A 113 0.35 -25.11 4.49
CA ASP A 113 0.44 -25.05 3.03
C ASP A 113 -0.50 -24.01 2.40
N GLU A 114 -1.22 -23.24 3.23
CA GLU A 114 -2.15 -22.20 2.79
C GLU A 114 -1.43 -21.20 1.87
N LYS A 115 -2.03 -20.91 0.71
CA LYS A 115 -1.58 -19.87 -0.20
C LYS A 115 -2.17 -18.54 0.26
N LEU A 116 -1.35 -17.54 0.49
CA LEU A 116 -1.80 -16.25 1.00
C LEU A 116 -1.59 -15.12 -0.01
N GLY A 117 -2.59 -14.24 -0.08
CA GLY A 117 -2.42 -12.88 -0.58
C GLY A 117 -2.07 -11.93 0.56
N ILE A 118 -1.30 -10.88 0.30
CA ILE A 118 -1.03 -9.81 1.27
C ILE A 118 -1.43 -8.47 0.67
N VAL A 119 -2.09 -7.64 1.48
CA VAL A 119 -2.24 -6.20 1.20
C VAL A 119 -1.33 -5.43 2.13
N GLY A 120 -0.50 -4.55 1.57
CA GLY A 120 0.43 -3.75 2.37
C GLY A 120 0.74 -2.39 1.76
N VAL A 121 1.20 -1.48 2.61
CA VAL A 121 1.78 -0.20 2.18
C VAL A 121 3.24 -0.41 1.75
N PRO A 122 3.90 0.55 1.06
CA PRO A 122 5.22 0.36 0.44
C PRO A 122 6.28 -0.24 1.36
N CYS A 123 6.38 0.21 2.61
CA CYS A 123 7.37 -0.33 3.55
C CYS A 123 7.11 -1.80 3.92
N GLN A 124 5.84 -2.23 3.98
CA GLN A 124 5.45 -3.62 4.23
C GLN A 124 5.70 -4.49 3.00
N VAL A 125 5.32 -3.99 1.81
CA VAL A 125 5.59 -4.68 0.53
C VAL A 125 7.10 -4.88 0.32
N MET A 126 7.89 -3.86 0.60
CA MET A 126 9.36 -3.94 0.58
C MET A 126 9.88 -5.00 1.56
N ALA A 127 9.32 -5.06 2.78
CA ALA A 127 9.70 -6.08 3.77
C ALA A 127 9.38 -7.50 3.27
N VAL A 128 8.20 -7.71 2.66
CA VAL A 128 7.83 -8.99 2.04
C VAL A 128 8.81 -9.36 0.93
N ALA A 129 9.14 -8.45 0.02
CA ALA A 129 10.09 -8.70 -1.07
C ALA A 129 11.47 -9.09 -0.55
N LYS A 130 11.96 -8.38 0.49
CA LYS A 130 13.22 -8.69 1.16
C LYS A 130 13.18 -10.06 1.83
N MET A 131 12.11 -10.40 2.54
CA MET A 131 11.96 -11.71 3.19
C MET A 131 11.85 -12.86 2.17
N LYS A 132 11.22 -12.65 1.03
CA LYS A 132 11.19 -13.64 -0.08
C LYS A 132 12.57 -13.88 -0.68
N THR A 133 13.42 -12.85 -0.74
CA THR A 133 14.78 -12.93 -1.30
C THR A 133 15.77 -13.48 -0.29
N TYR A 134 15.66 -13.03 0.95
CA TYR A 134 16.53 -13.40 2.08
C TYR A 134 15.67 -13.91 3.24
N PRO A 135 15.18 -15.18 3.17
CA PRO A 135 14.30 -15.72 4.19
C PRO A 135 14.90 -15.65 5.58
N PRO A 136 14.18 -15.15 6.58
CA PRO A 136 14.64 -15.14 7.96
C PRO A 136 14.93 -16.56 8.46
N ARG A 137 15.93 -16.74 9.32
CA ARG A 137 16.29 -18.04 9.90
C ARG A 137 15.12 -18.67 10.68
N ASN A 138 14.35 -17.86 11.39
CA ASN A 138 13.10 -18.25 12.01
C ASN A 138 11.97 -17.96 11.02
N ARG A 139 11.59 -18.96 10.23
CA ARG A 139 10.58 -18.83 9.15
C ARG A 139 9.31 -18.17 9.67
N VAL A 140 8.87 -17.14 8.96
CA VAL A 140 7.65 -16.38 9.20
C VAL A 140 6.62 -16.68 8.09
N ASN A 141 6.47 -17.94 7.67
CA ASN A 141 5.52 -18.37 6.63
C ASN A 141 5.56 -17.51 5.34
N ILE A 142 6.74 -16.96 5.02
CA ILE A 142 6.88 -16.08 3.84
C ILE A 142 6.68 -16.85 2.52
N ASP A 143 6.99 -18.13 2.51
CA ASP A 143 6.83 -19.00 1.34
C ASP A 143 5.33 -19.23 1.00
N ASN A 144 4.43 -19.01 1.95
CA ASN A 144 2.98 -19.07 1.76
C ASN A 144 2.44 -17.89 0.97
N VAL A 145 3.17 -16.77 0.93
CA VAL A 145 2.74 -15.55 0.23
C VAL A 145 2.87 -15.73 -1.28
N LYS A 146 1.74 -15.85 -1.98
CA LYS A 146 1.67 -16.06 -3.43
C LYS A 146 1.28 -14.81 -4.20
N LEU A 147 0.60 -13.86 -3.55
CA LEU A 147 0.12 -12.62 -4.16
C LEU A 147 0.42 -11.44 -3.23
N VAL A 148 0.92 -10.33 -3.79
CA VAL A 148 1.17 -9.09 -3.06
C VAL A 148 0.45 -7.93 -3.75
N ILE A 149 -0.54 -7.36 -3.09
CA ILE A 149 -1.20 -6.13 -3.53
C ILE A 149 -0.67 -4.97 -2.69
N GLY A 150 -0.05 -4.02 -3.35
CA GLY A 150 0.50 -2.83 -2.73
C GLY A 150 -0.46 -1.65 -2.76
N LEU A 151 -0.56 -0.90 -1.67
CA LEU A 151 -1.31 0.34 -1.63
C LEU A 151 -0.38 1.53 -1.86
N PHE A 152 -0.86 2.58 -2.54
CA PHE A 152 -0.13 3.84 -2.58
C PHE A 152 -0.12 4.47 -1.18
N CYS A 153 1.02 5.03 -0.78
CA CYS A 153 1.16 5.63 0.53
C CYS A 153 2.05 6.87 0.49
N GLY A 154 1.54 7.98 0.97
CA GLY A 154 2.32 9.22 1.17
C GLY A 154 3.08 9.21 2.49
N TRP A 155 2.39 8.85 3.56
CA TRP A 155 2.84 8.79 4.95
C TRP A 155 1.82 8.04 5.82
N SER A 156 2.18 7.74 7.05
CA SER A 156 1.29 7.24 8.09
C SER A 156 1.40 8.10 9.36
N LEU A 157 0.41 8.00 10.25
CA LEU A 157 0.36 8.76 11.50
C LEU A 157 0.89 7.91 12.67
N ALA A 158 1.59 8.52 13.60
CA ALA A 158 2.14 7.87 14.78
C ALA A 158 1.12 7.85 15.94
N ASP A 159 1.45 7.14 17.02
CA ASP A 159 0.58 6.89 18.18
C ASP A 159 -0.04 8.15 18.80
N GLY A 160 0.61 9.32 18.69
CA GLY A 160 0.06 10.60 19.12
C GLY A 160 -1.26 10.96 18.43
N PHE A 161 -1.49 10.47 17.21
CA PHE A 161 -2.73 10.68 16.48
C PHE A 161 -3.90 9.93 17.12
N HIS A 162 -3.70 8.69 17.54
CA HIS A 162 -4.75 7.92 18.20
C HIS A 162 -5.23 8.61 19.48
N ARG A 163 -4.28 9.11 20.28
CA ARG A 163 -4.60 9.91 21.48
C ARG A 163 -5.38 11.18 21.14
N PHE A 164 -4.95 11.90 20.11
CA PHE A 164 -5.67 13.07 19.62
C PHE A 164 -7.11 12.72 19.22
N LEU A 165 -7.34 11.59 18.56
CA LEU A 165 -8.69 11.15 18.23
C LEU A 165 -9.52 10.88 19.50
N GLN A 166 -8.98 10.16 20.48
CA GLN A 166 -9.65 9.85 21.74
C GLN A 166 -10.04 11.10 22.55
N GLU A 167 -9.20 12.13 22.52
CA GLU A 167 -9.46 13.41 23.19
C GLU A 167 -10.55 14.24 22.50
N ASN A 168 -10.76 14.04 21.22
CA ASN A 168 -11.65 14.86 20.39
C ASN A 168 -12.93 14.17 19.93
N LEU A 169 -13.02 12.84 20.02
CA LEU A 169 -14.08 12.03 19.41
C LEU A 169 -14.46 10.84 20.30
N ASP A 170 -15.74 10.47 20.24
CA ASP A 170 -16.16 9.13 20.63
C ASP A 170 -15.85 8.15 19.48
N LEU A 171 -14.79 7.35 19.62
CA LEU A 171 -14.32 6.44 18.59
C LEU A 171 -15.36 5.36 18.24
N SER A 172 -16.27 5.01 19.13
CA SER A 172 -17.37 4.06 18.86
C SER A 172 -18.36 4.56 17.82
N GLN A 173 -18.43 5.88 17.62
CA GLN A 173 -19.28 6.53 16.62
C GLN A 173 -18.59 6.67 15.25
N VAL A 174 -17.27 6.50 15.19
CA VAL A 174 -16.52 6.67 13.94
C VAL A 174 -16.82 5.55 12.96
N VAL A 175 -17.20 5.92 11.73
CA VAL A 175 -17.50 5.01 10.62
C VAL A 175 -16.29 4.86 9.70
N LYS A 176 -15.70 5.98 9.27
CA LYS A 176 -14.51 6.00 8.41
C LYS A 176 -13.73 7.29 8.54
N PHE A 177 -12.49 7.25 8.09
CA PHE A 177 -11.62 8.41 7.90
C PHE A 177 -11.42 8.69 6.42
N ASP A 178 -11.29 9.98 6.06
CA ASP A 178 -10.99 10.39 4.70
C ASP A 178 -10.12 11.66 4.68
N ILE A 179 -9.29 11.78 3.64
CA ILE A 179 -8.63 13.02 3.27
C ILE A 179 -9.18 13.40 1.90
N PRO A 180 -10.10 14.38 1.84
CA PRO A 180 -10.70 14.79 0.59
C PRO A 180 -9.64 15.21 -0.44
N HIS A 181 -9.90 14.87 -1.71
CA HIS A 181 -9.04 15.31 -2.80
C HIS A 181 -9.03 16.83 -2.92
N HIS A 182 -7.91 17.35 -3.44
CA HIS A 182 -7.76 18.76 -3.74
C HIS A 182 -9.03 19.35 -4.43
N PRO A 183 -9.56 20.52 -4.04
CA PRO A 183 -8.93 21.51 -3.15
C PRO A 183 -9.15 21.27 -1.65
N GLY A 184 -9.73 20.16 -1.22
CA GLY A 184 -9.91 19.85 0.19
C GLY A 184 -8.56 19.80 0.93
N HIS A 185 -8.51 20.44 2.10
CA HIS A 185 -7.32 20.48 2.96
C HIS A 185 -7.69 20.07 4.39
N THR A 186 -8.55 19.07 4.50
CA THR A 186 -9.08 18.58 5.77
C THR A 186 -8.78 17.10 5.96
N PHE A 187 -8.84 16.66 7.19
CA PHE A 187 -8.97 15.28 7.61
C PHE A 187 -10.39 15.08 8.14
N ASP A 188 -11.19 14.34 7.40
CA ASP A 188 -12.60 14.15 7.68
C ASP A 188 -12.84 12.84 8.42
N VAL A 189 -13.55 12.94 9.54
CA VAL A 189 -13.99 11.80 10.34
C VAL A 189 -15.51 11.67 10.20
N TYR A 190 -15.93 10.65 9.49
CA TYR A 190 -17.33 10.31 9.32
C TYR A 190 -17.80 9.54 10.56
N THR A 191 -18.84 10.03 11.22
CA THR A 191 -19.46 9.40 12.38
C THR A 191 -20.92 9.06 12.09
N LYS A 192 -21.54 8.27 12.97
CA LYS A 192 -22.97 7.96 12.87
C LYS A 192 -23.86 9.22 12.92
N SER A 193 -23.37 10.32 13.49
CA SER A 193 -24.10 11.58 13.66
C SER A 193 -23.74 12.69 12.67
N GLY A 194 -22.74 12.46 11.80
CA GLY A 194 -22.29 13.44 10.83
C GLY A 194 -20.79 13.40 10.58
N VAL A 195 -20.25 14.44 9.96
CA VAL A 195 -18.82 14.55 9.64
C VAL A 195 -18.18 15.60 10.55
N LYS A 196 -17.03 15.26 11.15
CA LYS A 196 -16.15 16.20 11.84
C LYS A 196 -14.86 16.36 11.06
N SER A 197 -14.51 17.57 10.70
CA SER A 197 -13.32 17.88 9.92
C SER A 197 -12.28 18.56 10.79
N PHE A 198 -11.02 18.20 10.58
CA PHE A 198 -9.84 18.81 11.20
C PHE A 198 -8.96 19.38 10.10
N GLU A 199 -8.24 20.47 10.37
CA GLU A 199 -7.26 21.00 9.45
C GLU A 199 -6.15 19.96 9.19
N LEU A 200 -5.85 19.70 7.93
CA LEU A 200 -4.89 18.66 7.56
C LEU A 200 -3.49 18.93 8.11
N ASP A 201 -3.11 20.21 8.24
CA ASP A 201 -1.80 20.59 8.80
C ASP A 201 -1.69 20.28 10.29
N ASP A 202 -2.80 20.30 11.04
CA ASP A 202 -2.81 19.85 12.44
C ASP A 202 -2.62 18.33 12.54
N ILE A 203 -3.20 17.58 11.62
CA ILE A 203 -3.03 16.11 11.55
C ILE A 203 -1.61 15.74 11.10
N ARG A 204 -1.02 16.48 10.18
CA ARG A 204 0.35 16.26 9.69
C ARG A 204 1.43 16.34 10.77
N LYS A 205 1.16 17.01 11.89
CA LYS A 205 2.06 17.04 13.06
C LYS A 205 2.28 15.65 13.67
N PHE A 206 1.38 14.72 13.42
CA PHE A 206 1.46 13.34 13.88
C PHE A 206 2.10 12.39 12.84
N ILE A 207 2.60 12.88 11.72
CA ILE A 207 3.25 12.02 10.73
C ILE A 207 4.39 11.24 11.39
N ASN A 208 4.39 9.91 11.15
CA ASN A 208 5.45 9.04 11.67
C ASN A 208 6.81 9.49 11.12
N PRO A 209 7.78 9.81 12.00
CA PRO A 209 9.11 10.27 11.57
C PRO A 209 9.82 9.31 10.60
N ALA A 210 9.55 8.00 10.68
CA ALA A 210 10.11 7.01 9.76
C ALA A 210 9.65 7.22 8.31
N CYS A 211 8.50 7.89 8.09
CA CYS A 211 8.00 8.19 6.75
C CYS A 211 8.86 9.21 6.00
N SER A 212 9.66 10.03 6.69
CA SER A 212 10.62 10.94 6.05
C SER A 212 11.72 10.21 5.29
N TYR A 213 12.02 8.97 5.69
CA TYR A 213 13.04 8.13 5.04
C TYR A 213 12.46 7.17 3.99
N CYS A 214 11.12 7.12 3.85
CA CYS A 214 10.47 6.21 2.92
C CYS A 214 10.39 6.82 1.52
N TRP A 215 11.08 6.21 0.57
CA TRP A 215 11.16 6.72 -0.79
C TRP A 215 10.10 6.17 -1.75
N ASP A 216 9.50 5.01 -1.42
CA ASP A 216 8.49 4.37 -2.27
C ASP A 216 7.09 4.93 -1.98
N MET A 217 6.39 5.36 -3.02
CA MET A 217 5.02 5.87 -2.95
C MET A 217 4.01 4.86 -3.49
N THR A 218 4.41 4.05 -4.46
CA THR A 218 3.49 3.24 -5.26
C THR A 218 3.57 1.75 -4.97
N SER A 219 4.27 1.34 -3.91
CA SER A 219 4.50 -0.09 -3.56
C SER A 219 5.21 -0.83 -4.70
N GLU A 220 6.41 -0.37 -5.04
CA GLU A 220 7.14 -0.77 -6.24
C GLU A 220 7.46 -2.27 -6.33
N PHE A 221 7.42 -3.01 -5.22
CA PHE A 221 7.71 -4.45 -5.15
C PHE A 221 6.46 -5.34 -5.02
N ALA A 222 5.27 -4.81 -5.33
CA ALA A 222 4.03 -5.58 -5.38
C ALA A 222 3.83 -6.32 -6.71
N ASP A 223 2.88 -7.24 -6.77
CA ASP A 223 2.37 -7.81 -8.02
C ASP A 223 1.43 -6.83 -8.73
N ILE A 224 0.57 -6.19 -7.93
CA ILE A 224 -0.35 -5.13 -8.35
C ILE A 224 -0.27 -4.01 -7.33
N SER A 225 -0.15 -2.77 -7.79
CA SER A 225 -0.25 -1.59 -6.92
C SER A 225 -1.52 -0.83 -7.19
N VAL A 226 -2.19 -0.40 -6.12
CA VAL A 226 -3.50 0.26 -6.19
C VAL A 226 -3.48 1.57 -5.39
N GLY A 227 -3.92 2.63 -6.01
CA GLY A 227 -4.06 3.93 -5.38
C GLY A 227 -5.36 4.63 -5.75
N SER A 228 -5.59 5.82 -5.19
CA SER A 228 -6.73 6.64 -5.56
C SER A 228 -6.65 7.09 -7.03
N GLY A 229 -7.79 7.18 -7.70
CA GLY A 229 -7.93 7.83 -9.01
C GLY A 229 -7.81 9.36 -8.95
N ARG A 230 -7.66 9.93 -7.75
CA ARG A 230 -7.57 11.37 -7.46
C ARG A 230 -8.82 12.15 -7.87
N THR A 231 -8.73 13.47 -7.86
CA THR A 231 -9.86 14.39 -8.08
C THR A 231 -10.58 14.16 -9.41
N ALA A 232 -9.82 13.85 -10.47
CA ALA A 232 -10.37 13.67 -11.81
C ALA A 232 -11.19 12.38 -11.96
N PHE A 233 -10.91 11.36 -11.13
CA PHE A 233 -11.52 10.03 -11.23
C PHE A 233 -12.00 9.53 -9.86
N ARG A 234 -12.85 10.32 -9.20
CA ARG A 234 -13.48 9.91 -7.93
C ARG A 234 -14.25 8.59 -8.10
N GLY A 235 -14.10 7.70 -7.12
CA GLY A 235 -14.71 6.37 -7.17
C GLY A 235 -14.01 5.38 -8.10
N TRP A 236 -12.81 5.72 -8.61
CA TRP A 236 -11.91 4.86 -9.34
C TRP A 236 -10.58 4.71 -8.62
N ASN A 237 -9.91 3.60 -8.86
CA ASN A 237 -8.53 3.40 -8.42
C ASN A 237 -7.58 3.46 -9.61
N THR A 238 -6.40 4.05 -9.41
CA THR A 238 -5.25 3.84 -10.30
C THR A 238 -4.64 2.49 -9.98
N VAL A 239 -4.46 1.65 -11.00
CA VAL A 239 -3.88 0.31 -10.90
C VAL A 239 -2.60 0.25 -11.71
N ILE A 240 -1.52 -0.22 -11.11
CA ILE A 240 -0.25 -0.54 -11.77
C ILE A 240 -0.04 -2.05 -11.69
N VAL A 241 0.05 -2.70 -12.83
CA VAL A 241 0.41 -4.12 -12.96
C VAL A 241 1.92 -4.23 -13.03
N ARG A 242 2.53 -5.15 -12.27
CA ARG A 242 3.99 -5.23 -12.20
C ARG A 242 4.54 -6.62 -12.55
N THR A 243 3.81 -7.69 -12.20
CA THR A 243 4.23 -9.07 -12.45
C THR A 243 3.24 -9.83 -13.33
N GLU A 244 3.64 -11.00 -13.80
CA GLU A 244 2.76 -11.91 -14.54
C GLU A 244 1.58 -12.37 -13.66
N ALA A 245 1.84 -12.76 -12.41
CA ALA A 245 0.79 -13.16 -11.46
C ALA A 245 -0.25 -12.05 -11.25
N GLY A 246 0.19 -10.79 -11.20
CA GLY A 246 -0.70 -9.64 -11.15
C GLY A 246 -1.54 -9.49 -12.42
N ALA A 247 -0.94 -9.70 -13.59
CA ALA A 247 -1.64 -9.64 -14.88
C ALA A 247 -2.69 -10.74 -14.99
N GLU A 248 -2.34 -11.98 -14.64
CA GLU A 248 -3.27 -13.13 -14.64
C GLU A 248 -4.50 -12.89 -13.75
N LEU A 249 -4.30 -12.42 -12.53
CA LEU A 249 -5.42 -12.11 -11.63
C LEU A 249 -6.34 -11.03 -12.21
N LEU A 250 -5.77 -9.98 -12.80
CA LEU A 250 -6.55 -8.92 -13.43
C LEU A 250 -7.34 -9.42 -14.64
N ASP A 251 -6.75 -10.26 -15.47
CA ASP A 251 -7.43 -10.85 -16.62
C ASP A 251 -8.59 -11.76 -16.18
N ILE A 252 -8.41 -12.52 -15.10
CA ILE A 252 -9.50 -13.31 -14.51
C ILE A 252 -10.61 -12.37 -14.01
N ALA A 253 -10.28 -11.32 -13.27
CA ALA A 253 -11.25 -10.37 -12.73
C ALA A 253 -12.03 -9.64 -13.85
N LYS A 254 -11.35 -9.24 -14.94
CA LYS A 254 -11.98 -8.64 -16.13
C LYS A 254 -12.91 -9.62 -16.84
N ARG A 255 -12.46 -10.84 -17.11
CA ARG A 255 -13.30 -11.87 -17.77
C ARG A 255 -14.55 -12.23 -16.98
N LYS A 256 -14.48 -12.19 -15.65
CA LYS A 256 -15.65 -12.40 -14.77
C LYS A 256 -16.57 -11.19 -14.67
N GLY A 257 -16.22 -10.06 -15.27
CA GLY A 257 -16.97 -8.83 -15.12
C GLY A 257 -16.94 -8.27 -13.69
N ALA A 258 -15.97 -8.68 -12.86
CA ALA A 258 -15.85 -8.24 -11.47
C ALA A 258 -15.28 -6.81 -11.36
N LEU A 259 -14.53 -6.36 -12.38
CA LEU A 259 -13.97 -5.01 -12.47
C LEU A 259 -14.46 -4.28 -13.72
N GLU A 260 -14.81 -3.02 -13.54
CA GLU A 260 -14.90 -2.04 -14.62
C GLU A 260 -13.52 -1.40 -14.77
N THR A 261 -13.04 -1.26 -16.02
CA THR A 261 -11.74 -0.66 -16.32
C THR A 261 -11.84 0.38 -17.42
N GLN A 262 -10.97 1.39 -17.36
CA GLN A 262 -10.83 2.39 -18.41
C GLN A 262 -9.38 2.88 -18.50
N PRO A 263 -8.96 3.41 -19.67
CA PRO A 263 -7.64 4.02 -19.81
C PRO A 263 -7.41 5.15 -18.81
N ILE A 264 -6.18 5.28 -18.33
CA ILE A 264 -5.78 6.44 -17.54
C ILE A 264 -5.15 7.49 -18.45
N PRO A 265 -5.51 8.78 -18.37
CA PRO A 265 -4.89 9.82 -19.18
C PRO A 265 -3.40 9.97 -18.89
N GLU A 266 -2.62 10.29 -19.91
CA GLU A 266 -1.16 10.48 -19.81
C GLU A 266 -0.78 11.56 -18.79
N GLU A 267 -1.57 12.64 -18.71
CA GLU A 267 -1.38 13.67 -17.69
C GLU A 267 -1.48 13.12 -16.27
N SER A 268 -2.39 12.19 -16.01
CA SER A 268 -2.55 11.55 -14.71
C SER A 268 -1.33 10.66 -14.37
N ILE A 269 -0.77 9.97 -15.35
CA ILE A 269 0.47 9.18 -15.20
C ILE A 269 1.64 10.14 -14.91
N THR A 270 1.76 11.23 -15.63
CA THR A 270 2.79 12.25 -15.43
C THR A 270 2.72 12.86 -14.04
N ASN A 271 1.50 13.16 -13.56
CA ASN A 271 1.26 13.68 -12.22
C ASN A 271 1.62 12.64 -11.13
N LEU A 272 1.32 11.35 -11.37
CA LEU A 272 1.68 10.26 -10.47
C LEU A 272 3.21 10.12 -10.38
N LYS A 273 3.91 10.09 -11.52
CA LYS A 273 5.37 10.05 -11.60
C LYS A 273 6.01 11.21 -10.85
N ARG A 274 5.53 12.44 -11.08
CA ARG A 274 6.00 13.64 -10.37
C ARG A 274 5.81 13.54 -8.86
N ALA A 275 4.66 13.06 -8.40
CA ALA A 275 4.39 12.89 -6.97
C ALA A 275 5.33 11.83 -6.34
N SER A 276 5.59 10.73 -7.05
CA SER A 276 6.54 9.70 -6.62
C SER A 276 7.97 10.26 -6.55
N LEU A 277 8.44 10.97 -7.59
CA LEU A 277 9.74 11.64 -7.57
C LEU A 277 9.90 12.61 -6.39
N ASN A 278 8.88 13.39 -6.10
CA ASN A 278 8.91 14.31 -4.96
C ASN A 278 9.06 13.57 -3.62
N LYS A 279 8.44 12.38 -3.48
CA LYS A 279 8.64 11.54 -2.29
C LYS A 279 10.06 10.98 -2.24
N LYS A 280 10.59 10.50 -3.38
CA LYS A 280 11.96 9.99 -3.48
C LYS A 280 13.00 11.06 -3.12
N ARG A 281 12.85 12.29 -3.61
CA ARG A 281 13.73 13.42 -3.27
C ARG A 281 13.71 13.72 -1.77
N ARG A 282 12.53 13.90 -1.19
CA ARG A 282 12.41 14.15 0.26
C ARG A 282 13.06 13.06 1.11
N ALA A 283 12.91 11.80 0.71
CA ALA A 283 13.54 10.69 1.41
C ALA A 283 15.06 10.74 1.31
N LEU A 284 15.62 11.05 0.14
CA LEU A 284 17.07 11.23 -0.06
C LEU A 284 17.60 12.40 0.77
N ASP A 285 16.94 13.56 0.73
CA ASP A 285 17.35 14.73 1.52
C ASP A 285 17.40 14.38 3.01
N SER A 286 16.34 13.74 3.54
CA SER A 286 16.29 13.31 4.94
C SER A 286 17.36 12.27 5.29
N ILE A 287 17.70 11.37 4.37
CA ILE A 287 18.77 10.36 4.58
C ILE A 287 20.13 11.03 4.62
N ILE A 288 20.42 11.93 3.67
CA ILE A 288 21.69 12.66 3.61
C ILE A 288 21.85 13.55 4.84
N GLU A 289 20.81 14.25 5.26
CA GLU A 289 20.81 15.04 6.50
C GLU A 289 21.13 14.14 7.71
N LYS A 290 20.52 12.96 7.80
CA LYS A 290 20.72 12.01 8.90
C LYS A 290 22.10 11.38 8.93
N THR A 291 22.68 11.05 7.77
CA THR A 291 23.96 10.36 7.65
C THR A 291 25.13 11.33 7.60
N GLY A 292 24.91 12.56 7.13
CA GLY A 292 25.97 13.53 6.83
C GLY A 292 26.81 13.14 5.61
N ASP A 293 26.41 12.11 4.86
CA ASP A 293 27.18 11.58 3.73
C ASP A 293 26.25 11.21 2.56
N ARG A 294 26.46 11.84 1.41
CA ARG A 294 25.74 11.56 0.16
C ARG A 294 25.95 10.13 -0.37
N ASN A 295 26.97 9.41 0.11
CA ASN A 295 27.22 8.03 -0.28
C ASN A 295 26.61 7.00 0.68
N ASP A 296 26.19 7.41 1.88
CA ASP A 296 25.49 6.54 2.83
C ASP A 296 23.98 6.70 2.67
N LEU A 297 23.42 5.99 1.69
CA LEU A 297 21.99 6.04 1.37
C LEU A 297 21.16 5.06 2.21
N LEU A 298 21.68 4.59 3.34
CA LEU A 298 21.03 3.64 4.27
C LEU A 298 20.55 2.37 3.54
N TYR A 299 19.24 2.16 3.45
CA TYR A 299 18.63 0.98 2.87
C TYR A 299 18.34 1.10 1.36
N LEU A 300 18.55 2.27 0.78
CA LEU A 300 18.30 2.49 -0.64
C LEU A 300 19.43 1.88 -1.47
N GLY A 301 19.21 0.81 -2.15
CA GLY A 301 20.19 0.19 -3.04
C GLY A 301 20.19 0.81 -4.45
N ILE A 302 20.09 2.14 -4.55
CA ILE A 302 20.07 2.86 -5.84
C ILE A 302 21.47 3.25 -6.30
N SER A 303 21.63 3.45 -7.61
CA SER A 303 22.88 3.95 -8.18
C SER A 303 23.12 5.40 -7.77
N ARG A 304 24.41 5.77 -7.71
CA ARG A 304 24.80 7.15 -7.47
C ARG A 304 24.28 8.09 -8.55
N SER A 305 24.34 7.67 -9.80
CA SER A 305 23.83 8.46 -10.94
C SER A 305 22.34 8.76 -10.82
N PHE A 306 21.55 7.81 -10.30
CA PHE A 306 20.12 8.03 -10.06
C PHE A 306 19.89 8.97 -8.86
N ALA A 307 20.64 8.79 -7.79
CA ALA A 307 20.57 9.70 -6.65
C ALA A 307 20.92 11.15 -7.05
N ASP A 308 22.00 11.35 -7.81
CA ASP A 308 22.41 12.67 -8.31
C ASP A 308 21.33 13.27 -9.24
N LYS A 309 20.72 12.47 -10.12
CA LYS A 309 19.56 12.91 -10.96
C LYS A 309 18.36 13.35 -10.12
N LEU A 310 18.13 12.74 -8.97
CA LEU A 310 17.04 13.10 -8.09
C LEU A 310 17.29 14.41 -7.32
N LEU A 311 18.55 14.65 -6.95
CA LEU A 311 18.94 15.81 -6.13
C LEU A 311 19.17 17.07 -6.95
N GLY A 312 19.39 16.96 -8.26
CA GLY A 312 19.62 18.07 -9.21
C GLY A 312 21.06 18.41 -9.33
#